data_445582cb6edfb31207407499964b24f5
#
_entry.id   445582cb6edfb31207407499964b24f5
#
_cell.length_a   1.000
_cell.length_b   1.000
_cell.length_c   1.000
_cell.angle_alpha   90.00
_cell.angle_beta   90.00
_cell.angle_gamma   90.00
#
_symmetry.space_group_name_H-M   'P 1'
#
loop_
_entity.id
_entity.type
_entity.pdbx_description
1 polymer ?
#
loop_
_entity_poly.entity_id
_entity_poly.type
_entity_poly.pdbx_seq_one_letter_code
_entity_poly.pdbx_strand_id
1 'polypeptide(L)'
;MTYRIEIDRPARKALDALDEVTHTRIVEAIRGLADNPRPVGCTKLTGREAWRIRIGNYRVIYEIHDRVLVITVLEIGHRKDIYR
;
A
#
# COMPACT_ATOMS: atom_id res chain seq x y z
N MET A 1 3.59 10.90 -14.84
CA MET A 1 3.30 11.81 -13.72
C MET A 1 3.48 11.06 -12.42
N THR A 2 3.99 11.74 -11.41
CA THR A 2 4.33 11.12 -10.15
C THR A 2 3.31 11.46 -9.08
N TYR A 3 2.76 10.44 -8.43
CA TYR A 3 1.84 10.65 -7.31
C TYR A 3 2.63 10.89 -6.05
N ARG A 4 2.11 11.72 -5.16
CA ARG A 4 2.65 11.89 -3.82
C ARG A 4 2.15 10.75 -2.93
N ILE A 5 3.03 10.18 -2.11
CA ILE A 5 2.67 9.11 -1.20
C ILE A 5 2.42 9.68 0.18
N GLU A 6 1.24 9.39 0.72
CA GLU A 6 0.91 9.69 2.12
C GLU A 6 0.62 8.38 2.81
N ILE A 7 1.06 8.24 4.04
CA ILE A 7 0.90 7.00 4.80
C ILE A 7 0.15 7.33 6.08
N ASP A 8 -1.04 6.73 6.22
CA ASP A 8 -1.85 6.92 7.41
C ASP A 8 -1.16 6.33 8.63
N ARG A 9 -1.52 6.85 9.80
CA ARG A 9 -0.87 6.44 11.04
C ARG A 9 -0.87 4.92 11.27
N PRO A 10 -1.97 4.19 11.09
CA PRO A 10 -1.94 2.73 11.30
C PRO A 10 -0.96 2.03 10.36
N ALA A 11 -0.89 2.47 9.10
CA ALA A 11 0.03 1.89 8.14
C ALA A 11 1.47 2.24 8.49
N ARG A 12 1.71 3.48 8.92
CA ARG A 12 3.05 3.90 9.34
C ARG A 12 3.53 3.09 10.54
N LYS A 13 2.65 2.88 11.52
CA LYS A 13 2.99 2.09 12.68
C LYS A 13 3.34 0.65 12.31
N ALA A 14 2.54 0.05 11.43
CA ALA A 14 2.80 -1.31 10.96
C ALA A 14 4.12 -1.40 10.21
N LEU A 15 4.39 -0.41 9.35
CA LEU A 15 5.62 -0.36 8.58
C LEU A 15 6.84 -0.29 9.48
N ASP A 16 6.79 0.55 10.50
CA ASP A 16 7.91 0.74 11.43
C ASP A 16 8.20 -0.51 12.27
N ALA A 17 7.22 -1.39 12.42
CA ALA A 17 7.38 -2.61 13.22
C ALA A 17 7.96 -3.79 12.42
N LEU A 18 8.16 -3.63 11.11
CA LEU A 18 8.65 -4.70 10.26
C LEU A 18 10.15 -4.89 10.41
N ASP A 19 10.62 -6.13 10.16
CA ASP A 19 12.05 -6.38 10.06
C ASP A 19 12.61 -5.61 8.85
N GLU A 20 13.92 -5.42 8.84
CA GLU A 20 14.57 -4.57 7.85
C GLU A 20 14.34 -5.03 6.42
N VAL A 21 14.43 -6.33 6.15
CA VAL A 21 14.26 -6.86 4.80
C VAL A 21 12.85 -6.63 4.29
N THR A 22 11.86 -6.96 5.11
CA THR A 22 10.45 -6.78 4.74
C THR A 22 10.12 -5.31 4.59
N HIS A 23 10.63 -4.47 5.50
CA HIS A 23 10.44 -3.03 5.45
C HIS A 23 10.91 -2.48 4.11
N THR A 24 12.13 -2.83 3.69
CA THR A 24 12.70 -2.36 2.43
C THR A 24 11.85 -2.79 1.24
N ARG A 25 11.41 -4.05 1.21
CA ARG A 25 10.60 -4.55 0.12
C ARG A 25 9.28 -3.82 0.00
N ILE A 26 8.63 -3.55 1.14
CA ILE A 26 7.35 -2.88 1.14
C ILE A 26 7.50 -1.40 0.77
N VAL A 27 8.54 -0.73 1.27
CA VAL A 27 8.80 0.66 0.91
C VAL A 27 9.04 0.79 -0.60
N GLU A 28 9.80 -0.12 -1.19
CA GLU A 28 10.05 -0.07 -2.63
C GLU A 28 8.78 -0.29 -3.43
N ALA A 29 7.92 -1.22 -2.99
CA ALA A 29 6.65 -1.44 -3.66
C ALA A 29 5.75 -0.21 -3.59
N ILE A 30 5.69 0.44 -2.42
CA ILE A 30 4.92 1.67 -2.26
C ILE A 30 5.46 2.78 -3.15
N ARG A 31 6.78 2.93 -3.22
CA ARG A 31 7.39 3.94 -4.09
C ARG A 31 7.03 3.72 -5.54
N GLY A 32 6.94 2.45 -5.96
CA GLY A 32 6.53 2.12 -7.32
C GLY A 32 5.13 2.59 -7.64
N LEU A 33 4.24 2.67 -6.64
CA LEU A 33 2.89 3.15 -6.84
C LEU A 33 2.86 4.62 -7.28
N ALA A 34 3.88 5.40 -6.90
CA ALA A 34 3.95 6.80 -7.30
C ALA A 34 4.02 6.95 -8.82
N ASP A 35 4.68 6.02 -9.49
CA ASP A 35 4.79 6.05 -10.93
C ASP A 35 3.69 5.25 -11.63
N ASN A 36 3.19 4.22 -10.98
CA ASN A 36 2.12 3.38 -11.53
C ASN A 36 1.20 2.93 -10.39
N PRO A 37 0.10 3.68 -10.15
CA PRO A 37 -0.81 3.35 -9.03
C PRO A 37 -1.53 2.02 -9.19
N ARG A 38 -1.63 1.50 -10.40
CA ARG A 38 -2.34 0.25 -10.65
C ARG A 38 -1.41 -0.76 -11.33
N PRO A 39 -0.37 -1.22 -10.60
CA PRO A 39 0.58 -2.16 -11.20
C PRO A 39 -0.07 -3.51 -11.46
N VAL A 40 0.59 -4.32 -12.28
CA VAL A 40 0.15 -5.69 -12.51
C VAL A 40 0.06 -6.40 -11.16
N GLY A 41 -1.06 -7.09 -10.93
CA GLY A 41 -1.30 -7.79 -9.68
C GLY A 41 -2.06 -7.00 -8.64
N CYS A 42 -2.30 -5.70 -8.85
CA CYS A 42 -3.14 -4.96 -7.92
C CYS A 42 -4.60 -5.36 -8.10
N THR A 43 -5.37 -5.26 -7.04
CA THR A 43 -6.78 -5.63 -7.03
C THR A 43 -7.59 -4.52 -6.37
N LYS A 44 -8.68 -4.14 -7.03
CA LYS A 44 -9.61 -3.20 -6.41
C LYS A 44 -10.47 -3.95 -5.40
N LEU A 45 -10.63 -3.38 -4.21
CA LEU A 45 -11.40 -4.02 -3.17
C LEU A 45 -12.90 -3.88 -3.43
N THR A 46 -13.65 -4.93 -3.08
CA THR A 46 -15.11 -4.92 -3.22
C THR A 46 -15.71 -4.04 -2.13
N GLY A 47 -16.60 -3.13 -2.54
CA GLY A 47 -17.31 -2.28 -1.59
C GLY A 47 -16.50 -1.14 -1.00
N ARG A 48 -15.29 -0.90 -1.50
CA ARG A 48 -14.43 0.18 -1.03
C ARG A 48 -13.74 0.83 -2.21
N GLU A 49 -13.52 2.13 -2.12
CA GLU A 49 -12.69 2.84 -3.10
C GLU A 49 -11.22 2.74 -2.71
N ALA A 50 -10.72 1.52 -2.66
CA ALA A 50 -9.36 1.22 -2.25
C ALA A 50 -8.83 0.04 -3.07
N TRP A 51 -7.51 -0.06 -3.09
CA TRP A 51 -6.79 -1.05 -3.88
C TRP A 51 -5.84 -1.81 -2.98
N ARG A 52 -5.41 -2.97 -3.44
CA ARG A 52 -4.49 -3.82 -2.69
C ARG A 52 -3.36 -4.31 -3.57
N ILE A 53 -2.13 -4.29 -3.05
CA ILE A 53 -1.02 -5.02 -3.64
C ILE A 53 -0.49 -6.02 -2.63
N ARG A 54 0.12 -7.09 -3.12
CA ARG A 54 0.71 -8.13 -2.30
C ARG A 54 2.22 -8.09 -2.43
N ILE A 55 2.91 -8.17 -1.29
CA ILE A 55 4.36 -8.27 -1.25
C ILE A 55 4.69 -9.44 -0.32
N GLY A 56 5.00 -10.61 -0.91
CA GLY A 56 5.17 -11.83 -0.13
C GLY A 56 3.88 -12.18 0.60
N ASN A 57 3.97 -12.33 1.92
CA ASN A 57 2.81 -12.61 2.76
C ASN A 57 2.15 -11.35 3.31
N TYR A 58 2.57 -10.18 2.84
CA TYR A 58 2.04 -8.91 3.31
C TYR A 58 1.13 -8.29 2.27
N ARG A 59 0.25 -7.42 2.74
CA ARG A 59 -0.66 -6.67 1.91
C ARG A 59 -0.59 -5.20 2.25
N VAL A 60 -0.68 -4.37 1.21
CA VAL A 60 -0.77 -2.93 1.34
C VAL A 60 -2.10 -2.51 0.73
N ILE A 61 -2.91 -1.83 1.53
CA ILE A 61 -4.19 -1.30 1.08
C ILE A 61 -4.06 0.20 0.96
N TYR A 62 -4.46 0.74 -0.17
CA TYR A 62 -4.24 2.16 -0.47
C TYR A 62 -5.38 2.73 -1.31
N GLU A 63 -5.53 4.04 -1.23
CA GLU A 63 -6.44 4.81 -2.07
C GLU A 63 -5.67 5.54 -3.14
N ILE A 64 -6.32 5.72 -4.29
CA ILE A 64 -5.74 6.48 -5.39
C ILE A 64 -6.62 7.71 -5.62
N HIS A 65 -6.03 8.87 -5.46
CA HIS A 65 -6.71 10.14 -5.68
C HIS A 65 -6.15 10.78 -6.94
N ASP A 66 -6.72 10.38 -8.09
CA ASP A 66 -6.17 10.77 -9.39
C ASP A 66 -6.22 12.27 -9.63
N ARG A 67 -7.23 12.96 -9.10
CA ARG A 67 -7.36 14.38 -9.35
C ARG A 67 -6.24 15.21 -8.75
N VAL A 68 -5.72 14.77 -7.61
CA VAL A 68 -4.68 15.52 -6.91
C VAL A 68 -3.35 14.80 -6.93
N LEU A 69 -3.28 13.66 -7.61
CA LEU A 69 -2.07 12.83 -7.74
C LEU A 69 -1.52 12.43 -6.37
N VAL A 70 -2.38 11.85 -5.54
CA VAL A 70 -2.00 11.39 -4.20
C VAL A 70 -2.37 9.93 -4.05
N ILE A 71 -1.47 9.16 -3.47
CA ILE A 71 -1.72 7.79 -3.01
C ILE A 71 -1.74 7.83 -1.48
N THR A 72 -2.80 7.35 -0.85
CA THR A 72 -2.87 7.26 0.60
C THR A 72 -2.80 5.80 1.01
N VAL A 73 -1.73 5.41 1.70
CA VAL A 73 -1.57 4.06 2.21
C VAL A 73 -2.34 3.96 3.52
N LEU A 74 -3.34 3.08 3.55
CA LEU A 74 -4.27 2.95 4.67
C LEU A 74 -3.85 1.88 5.66
N GLU A 75 -3.41 0.72 5.14
CA GLU A 75 -3.12 -0.44 5.96
C GLU A 75 -1.95 -1.20 5.38
N ILE A 76 -1.10 -1.71 6.26
CA ILE A 76 -0.02 -2.62 5.91
C ILE A 76 -0.10 -3.74 6.94
N GLY A 77 -0.14 -5.00 6.49
CA GLY A 77 -0.21 -6.09 7.44
C GLY A 77 0.00 -7.44 6.80
N HIS A 78 0.25 -8.41 7.66
CA HIS A 78 0.35 -9.79 7.23
C HIS A 78 -1.03 -10.27 6.76
N ARG A 79 -1.05 -11.16 5.77
CA ARG A 79 -2.33 -11.63 5.20
C ARG A 79 -3.31 -12.13 6.25
N LYS A 80 -2.81 -12.71 7.34
CA LYS A 80 -3.67 -13.22 8.41
C LYS A 80 -4.32 -12.12 9.24
N ASP A 81 -3.69 -10.96 9.29
CA ASP A 81 -4.15 -9.86 10.14
C ASP A 81 -5.15 -8.94 9.44
N ILE A 82 -5.05 -8.85 8.12
CA ILE A 82 -5.89 -7.94 7.34
C ILE A 82 -7.22 -8.58 6.96
N TYR A 83 -7.23 -9.88 6.79
CA TYR A 83 -8.44 -10.61 6.41
C TYR A 83 -9.18 -11.06 7.66
N ARG A 84 -10.28 -10.44 7.91
CA ARG A 84 -11.17 -10.83 8.97
C ARG A 84 -12.59 -10.75 8.50
#